data_d3e3685b4d2d9dc94aa3e1673abcf26a
#
_entry.id   d3e3685b4d2d9dc94aa3e1673abcf26a
#
_cell.length_a   1.000
_cell.length_b   1.000
_cell.length_c   1.000
_cell.angle_alpha   90.00
_cell.angle_beta   90.00
_cell.angle_gamma   90.00
#
_symmetry.space_group_name_H-M   'P 1'
#
loop_
_entity.id
_entity.type
_entity.pdbx_description
1 polymer ?
#
loop_
_entity_poly.entity_id
_entity_poly.type
_entity_poly.pdbx_seq_one_letter_code
_entity_poly.pdbx_strand_id
1 'polypeptide(L)'
;MQIDPNTPVLLGVGQITEHLDDNFVGMMPEDLAAKACGLALDDTGVRGEIEEMVDRLACVRLFAHSVPELAVPIIAPFGRSTSPPLSILRRLKLPNASGIYSRAGGDEPQRLVFELGSAIFRGEIRAAVICGAEALATSRHFQRVGTTPDWHESPEGEADDRGAGTETLFDPEFNRHGAFAPVDVYPIQEHARRAELGLDKKSYREQLAHLMGRFNTVAAANPFAMFPVPMSIEEIGSETASNRLMGDPHLKSMVAKDGVNQSAALVLTSFSVAESLGVAGKAIYLHGHAAAAEPAVLARPSLGRSDAMAFAYDAALAGAGVSAEQIGATDLYSCFPIAVWAAMEALGMSVDDPRPLTLTGGLPFFGGPGNNYSTHGIVEMVHWLRRQNQPSYGVVGANGGYLSKHAVGVYGNVGAEFPDPVPEPAVREAVEVVEQPDGDGVIESYTFKAKGGKARAIVVGRQASDQRRWVAVADPEDSDLLAWFRDDDPLGARVEVTPGERNIVRRPR
;
A
#
# COMPACT_ATOMS: atom_id res chain seq x y z
N MET A 1 -29.87 -11.59 -14.87
CA MET A 1 -29.95 -11.59 -13.40
C MET A 1 -30.70 -10.33 -13.00
N GLN A 2 -31.66 -10.40 -12.08
CA GLN A 2 -32.29 -9.20 -11.53
C GLN A 2 -31.38 -8.72 -10.40
N ILE A 3 -30.86 -7.48 -10.51
CA ILE A 3 -29.99 -6.89 -9.52
C ILE A 3 -30.82 -6.49 -8.29
N ASP A 4 -30.35 -6.78 -7.08
CA ASP A 4 -31.00 -6.27 -5.87
C ASP A 4 -30.95 -4.73 -5.87
N PRO A 5 -32.07 -4.04 -5.67
CA PRO A 5 -32.13 -2.59 -5.65
C PRO A 5 -31.14 -1.93 -4.68
N ASN A 6 -30.80 -2.61 -3.60
CA ASN A 6 -29.86 -2.13 -2.58
C ASN A 6 -28.38 -2.44 -2.91
N THR A 7 -28.10 -3.19 -4.00
CA THR A 7 -26.70 -3.47 -4.36
C THR A 7 -25.89 -2.19 -4.44
N PRO A 8 -24.80 -2.04 -3.67
CA PRO A 8 -23.96 -0.88 -3.74
C PRO A 8 -23.16 -0.85 -5.05
N VAL A 9 -23.01 0.34 -5.60
CA VAL A 9 -22.29 0.58 -6.84
C VAL A 9 -21.30 1.73 -6.67
N LEU A 10 -20.15 1.64 -7.31
CA LEU A 10 -19.25 2.76 -7.56
C LEU A 10 -19.84 3.58 -8.72
N LEU A 11 -20.35 4.77 -8.40
CA LEU A 11 -21.02 5.64 -9.35
C LEU A 11 -20.14 6.76 -9.87
N GLY A 12 -19.26 7.30 -9.04
CA GLY A 12 -18.35 8.38 -9.41
C GLY A 12 -16.94 8.13 -8.87
N VAL A 13 -15.94 8.54 -9.63
CA VAL A 13 -14.52 8.45 -9.27
C VAL A 13 -13.77 9.71 -9.67
N GLY A 14 -12.78 10.10 -8.87
CA GLY A 14 -11.98 11.27 -9.14
C GLY A 14 -10.57 11.13 -8.56
N GLN A 15 -9.59 11.69 -9.27
CA GLN A 15 -8.21 11.77 -8.77
C GLN A 15 -7.52 13.01 -9.27
N ILE A 16 -6.49 13.43 -8.54
CA ILE A 16 -5.68 14.61 -8.87
C ILE A 16 -4.23 14.38 -8.45
N THR A 17 -3.32 14.88 -9.26
CA THR A 17 -1.91 15.04 -8.94
C THR A 17 -1.54 16.50 -9.16
N GLU A 18 -0.99 17.16 -8.14
CA GLU A 18 -0.43 18.50 -8.27
C GLU A 18 1.08 18.40 -8.48
N HIS A 19 1.53 18.63 -9.71
CA HIS A 19 2.95 18.66 -10.05
C HIS A 19 3.61 19.96 -9.55
N LEU A 20 4.93 19.92 -9.32
CA LEU A 20 5.75 21.09 -8.99
C LEU A 20 6.17 21.81 -10.27
N ASP A 21 5.19 22.25 -11.06
CA ASP A 21 5.37 22.94 -12.35
C ASP A 21 4.80 24.38 -12.30
N ASP A 22 4.63 25.02 -13.45
CA ASP A 22 4.13 26.39 -13.56
C ASP A 22 2.68 26.56 -13.08
N ASN A 23 1.92 25.46 -12.91
CA ASN A 23 0.55 25.45 -12.39
C ASN A 23 0.48 25.13 -10.90
N PHE A 24 1.63 25.00 -10.24
CA PHE A 24 1.72 24.65 -8.83
C PHE A 24 1.07 25.73 -7.94
N VAL A 25 0.08 25.34 -7.15
CA VAL A 25 -0.63 26.19 -6.20
C VAL A 25 -0.14 26.01 -4.77
N GLY A 26 0.30 24.79 -4.44
CA GLY A 26 0.78 24.43 -3.11
C GLY A 26 -0.34 24.03 -2.15
N MET A 27 -1.24 23.20 -2.62
CA MET A 27 -2.38 22.72 -1.84
C MET A 27 -1.95 21.90 -0.63
N MET A 28 -2.66 22.07 0.49
CA MET A 28 -2.59 21.17 1.62
C MET A 28 -3.38 19.86 1.35
N PRO A 29 -3.18 18.79 2.15
CA PRO A 29 -3.84 17.51 1.89
C PRO A 29 -5.37 17.61 1.80
N GLU A 30 -6.01 18.39 2.66
CA GLU A 30 -7.46 18.54 2.70
C GLU A 30 -8.02 19.29 1.48
N ASP A 31 -7.24 20.20 0.88
CA ASP A 31 -7.61 20.87 -0.38
C ASP A 31 -7.56 19.88 -1.56
N LEU A 32 -6.50 19.07 -1.62
CA LEU A 32 -6.39 18.01 -2.62
C LEU A 32 -7.53 17.01 -2.50
N ALA A 33 -7.86 16.57 -1.25
CA ALA A 33 -8.95 15.64 -1.00
C ALA A 33 -10.30 16.22 -1.42
N ALA A 34 -10.58 17.48 -1.07
CA ALA A 34 -11.82 18.14 -1.49
C ALA A 34 -11.94 18.26 -3.01
N LYS A 35 -10.82 18.56 -3.71
CA LYS A 35 -10.81 18.57 -5.18
C LYS A 35 -11.08 17.20 -5.79
N ALA A 36 -10.43 16.14 -5.30
CA ALA A 36 -10.68 14.77 -5.77
C ALA A 36 -12.14 14.35 -5.51
N CYS A 37 -12.71 14.68 -4.34
CA CYS A 37 -14.12 14.45 -4.04
C CYS A 37 -15.03 15.21 -5.01
N GLY A 38 -14.73 16.49 -5.30
CA GLY A 38 -15.47 17.28 -6.28
C GLY A 38 -15.48 16.62 -7.66
N LEU A 39 -14.31 16.13 -8.14
CA LEU A 39 -14.19 15.40 -9.39
C LEU A 39 -14.98 14.09 -9.39
N ALA A 40 -14.97 13.36 -8.26
CA ALA A 40 -15.75 12.13 -8.11
C ALA A 40 -17.26 12.39 -8.13
N LEU A 41 -17.71 13.46 -7.48
CA LEU A 41 -19.11 13.90 -7.50
C LEU A 41 -19.53 14.34 -8.91
N ASP A 42 -18.70 15.11 -9.62
CA ASP A 42 -18.94 15.52 -11.01
C ASP A 42 -18.99 14.30 -11.96
N ASP A 43 -18.13 13.30 -11.74
CA ASP A 43 -18.12 12.07 -12.55
C ASP A 43 -19.43 11.27 -12.41
N THR A 44 -20.21 11.43 -11.34
CA THR A 44 -21.54 10.78 -11.25
C THR A 44 -22.49 11.23 -12.37
N GLY A 45 -22.33 12.46 -12.86
CA GLY A 45 -23.22 13.14 -13.82
C GLY A 45 -24.51 13.70 -13.21
N VAL A 46 -24.68 13.54 -11.89
CA VAL A 46 -25.87 13.96 -11.12
C VAL A 46 -25.42 14.56 -9.76
N ARG A 47 -24.41 15.44 -9.82
CA ARG A 47 -23.72 15.96 -8.64
C ARG A 47 -24.67 16.53 -7.59
N GLY A 48 -25.59 17.41 -7.98
CA GLY A 48 -26.48 18.10 -7.03
C GLY A 48 -27.34 17.10 -6.24
N GLU A 49 -27.91 16.12 -6.92
CA GLU A 49 -28.76 15.10 -6.34
C GLU A 49 -27.98 14.16 -5.40
N ILE A 50 -26.79 13.77 -5.80
CA ILE A 50 -25.94 12.88 -4.98
C ILE A 50 -25.40 13.61 -3.74
N GLU A 51 -25.00 14.88 -3.83
CA GLU A 51 -24.56 15.68 -2.69
C GLU A 51 -25.57 15.71 -1.55
N GLU A 52 -26.89 15.79 -1.89
CA GLU A 52 -27.98 15.77 -0.90
C GLU A 52 -28.18 14.38 -0.24
N MET A 53 -27.63 13.34 -0.86
CA MET A 53 -27.74 11.94 -0.39
C MET A 53 -26.51 11.46 0.38
N VAL A 54 -25.41 12.20 0.34
CA VAL A 54 -24.18 11.79 1.04
C VAL A 54 -24.40 11.81 2.54
N ASP A 55 -24.47 10.65 3.16
CA ASP A 55 -24.63 10.47 4.61
C ASP A 55 -23.28 10.26 5.31
N ARG A 56 -22.23 9.79 4.59
CA ARG A 56 -20.90 9.51 5.14
C ARG A 56 -19.78 10.00 4.21
N LEU A 57 -18.76 10.60 4.82
CA LEU A 57 -17.48 10.83 4.16
C LEU A 57 -16.38 10.11 4.96
N ALA A 58 -15.76 9.10 4.37
CA ALA A 58 -14.61 8.41 4.96
C ALA A 58 -13.32 8.96 4.38
N CYS A 59 -12.49 9.53 5.25
CA CYS A 59 -11.14 9.95 4.92
C CYS A 59 -10.14 8.86 5.30
N VAL A 60 -9.40 8.35 4.31
CA VAL A 60 -8.26 7.46 4.55
C VAL A 60 -7.20 8.23 5.33
N ARG A 61 -6.71 7.64 6.42
CA ARG A 61 -5.80 8.31 7.36
C ARG A 61 -4.54 8.80 6.66
N LEU A 62 -4.24 10.08 6.83
CA LEU A 62 -3.04 10.72 6.29
C LEU A 62 -1.78 10.17 6.97
N PHE A 63 -0.66 10.18 6.27
CA PHE A 63 0.62 9.72 6.80
C PHE A 63 1.06 10.50 8.05
N ALA A 64 0.81 11.81 8.09
CA ALA A 64 1.09 12.65 9.26
C ALA A 64 0.37 12.23 10.54
N HIS A 65 -0.75 11.49 10.45
CA HIS A 65 -1.49 10.94 11.58
C HIS A 65 -1.26 9.44 11.79
N SER A 66 -0.38 8.84 10.99
CA SER A 66 -0.02 7.42 11.04
C SER A 66 1.34 7.18 11.68
N VAL A 67 2.07 8.24 12.02
CA VAL A 67 3.41 8.19 12.61
C VAL A 67 3.38 8.60 14.09
N PRO A 68 4.39 8.16 14.89
CA PRO A 68 4.53 8.63 16.27
C PRO A 68 4.66 10.16 16.34
N GLU A 69 4.15 10.77 17.42
CA GLU A 69 4.14 12.23 17.61
C GLU A 69 5.54 12.87 17.46
N LEU A 70 6.61 12.18 17.84
CA LEU A 70 7.99 12.64 17.65
C LEU A 70 8.39 12.84 16.18
N ALA A 71 7.72 12.16 15.25
CA ALA A 71 7.99 12.28 13.82
C ALA A 71 7.12 13.37 13.14
N VAL A 72 6.06 13.82 13.79
CA VAL A 72 5.11 14.79 13.22
C VAL A 72 5.80 16.10 12.78
N PRO A 73 6.72 16.71 13.54
CA PRO A 73 7.40 17.95 13.10
C PRO A 73 8.23 17.77 11.82
N ILE A 74 8.62 16.54 11.49
CA ILE A 74 9.36 16.23 10.26
C ILE A 74 8.42 16.01 9.09
N ILE A 75 7.28 15.33 9.33
CA ILE A 75 6.32 14.93 8.30
C ILE A 75 5.33 16.06 7.99
N ALA A 76 4.87 16.79 9.00
CA ALA A 76 3.93 17.90 8.89
C ALA A 76 4.49 19.18 9.54
N PRO A 77 5.58 19.75 8.99
CA PRO A 77 6.28 20.89 9.59
C PRO A 77 5.45 22.19 9.60
N PHE A 78 4.37 22.25 8.84
CA PHE A 78 3.48 23.41 8.72
C PHE A 78 2.15 23.24 9.46
N GLY A 79 2.04 22.20 10.31
CA GLY A 79 0.79 21.85 10.98
C GLY A 79 -0.03 20.82 10.23
N ARG A 80 -1.18 20.49 10.79
CA ARG A 80 -2.15 19.52 10.24
C ARG A 80 -3.54 19.81 10.79
N SER A 81 -4.58 19.35 10.12
CA SER A 81 -5.93 19.37 10.66
C SER A 81 -6.07 18.44 11.85
N THR A 82 -6.79 18.84 12.90
CA THR A 82 -7.14 17.96 14.02
C THR A 82 -8.18 16.92 13.63
N SER A 83 -8.96 17.16 12.57
CA SER A 83 -9.95 16.24 12.01
C SER A 83 -10.05 16.42 10.49
N PRO A 84 -9.20 15.76 9.71
CA PRO A 84 -9.23 15.84 8.24
C PRO A 84 -10.60 15.58 7.61
N PRO A 85 -11.41 14.56 8.04
CA PRO A 85 -12.73 14.37 7.44
C PRO A 85 -13.65 15.58 7.62
N LEU A 86 -13.63 16.24 8.78
CA LEU A 86 -14.44 17.44 9.01
C LEU A 86 -13.94 18.65 8.20
N SER A 87 -12.62 18.80 8.06
CA SER A 87 -12.02 19.83 7.20
C SER A 87 -12.43 19.67 5.73
N ILE A 88 -12.50 18.42 5.25
CA ILE A 88 -12.93 18.09 3.88
C ILE A 88 -14.44 18.34 3.72
N LEU A 89 -15.28 17.85 4.65
CA LEU A 89 -16.74 18.10 4.65
C LEU A 89 -17.08 19.58 4.57
N ARG A 90 -16.37 20.43 5.33
CA ARG A 90 -16.55 21.89 5.31
C ARG A 90 -16.24 22.48 3.92
N ARG A 91 -15.18 22.03 3.26
CA ARG A 91 -14.81 22.48 1.90
C ARG A 91 -15.83 22.07 0.85
N LEU A 92 -16.39 20.87 0.98
CA LEU A 92 -17.41 20.33 0.10
C LEU A 92 -18.81 20.89 0.37
N LYS A 93 -19.01 21.54 1.52
CA LYS A 93 -20.32 22.03 1.99
C LYS A 93 -21.38 20.91 2.08
N LEU A 94 -20.99 19.76 2.64
CA LEU A 94 -21.85 18.60 2.88
C LEU A 94 -22.27 18.54 4.37
N PRO A 95 -23.19 19.40 4.84
CA PRO A 95 -23.49 19.55 6.26
C PRO A 95 -24.22 18.35 6.88
N ASN A 96 -24.86 17.53 6.06
CA ASN A 96 -25.62 16.36 6.51
C ASN A 96 -24.76 15.09 6.64
N ALA A 97 -23.58 15.10 6.05
CA ALA A 97 -22.67 13.97 6.09
C ALA A 97 -21.85 13.93 7.39
N SER A 98 -21.70 12.77 7.98
CA SER A 98 -20.77 12.56 9.09
C SER A 98 -19.42 12.04 8.60
N GLY A 99 -18.35 12.43 9.31
CA GLY A 99 -16.99 12.07 8.98
C GLY A 99 -16.55 10.75 9.63
N ILE A 100 -15.83 9.94 8.87
CA ILE A 100 -15.10 8.76 9.36
C ILE A 100 -13.62 9.00 9.07
N TYR A 101 -12.75 8.78 10.05
CA TYR A 101 -11.30 8.79 9.87
C TYR A 101 -10.77 7.39 10.06
N SER A 102 -10.26 6.77 8.99
CA SER A 102 -9.89 5.35 8.98
C SER A 102 -8.70 5.04 9.90
N ARG A 103 -8.38 3.77 10.03
CA ARG A 103 -7.08 3.33 10.53
C ARG A 103 -5.98 3.62 9.51
N ALA A 104 -4.72 3.44 9.90
CA ALA A 104 -3.59 3.51 8.99
C ALA A 104 -3.36 2.16 8.29
N GLY A 105 -3.14 2.19 6.99
CA GLY A 105 -2.83 1.04 6.16
C GLY A 105 -3.26 1.25 4.71
N GLY A 106 -2.44 0.81 3.78
CA GLY A 106 -2.81 0.88 2.36
C GLY A 106 -3.94 -0.07 1.98
N ASP A 107 -4.37 -0.96 2.88
CA ASP A 107 -5.53 -1.83 2.78
C ASP A 107 -6.86 -1.12 3.09
N GLU A 108 -6.84 0.00 3.81
CA GLU A 108 -8.03 0.71 4.27
C GLU A 108 -8.99 1.15 3.15
N PRO A 109 -8.56 1.65 1.98
CA PRO A 109 -9.51 1.99 0.92
C PRO A 109 -10.41 0.83 0.50
N GLN A 110 -9.87 -0.38 0.38
CA GLN A 110 -10.67 -1.56 0.02
C GLN A 110 -11.62 -1.97 1.16
N ARG A 111 -11.15 -1.90 2.41
CA ARG A 111 -12.00 -2.16 3.60
C ARG A 111 -13.15 -1.18 3.68
N LEU A 112 -12.91 0.11 3.42
CA LEU A 112 -13.94 1.16 3.41
C LEU A 112 -14.96 0.96 2.29
N VAL A 113 -14.54 0.55 1.09
CA VAL A 113 -15.46 0.23 -0.01
C VAL A 113 -16.44 -0.86 0.41
N PHE A 114 -15.95 -1.93 1.02
CA PHE A 114 -16.82 -3.04 1.47
C PHE A 114 -17.70 -2.62 2.65
N GLU A 115 -17.15 -1.92 3.64
CA GLU A 115 -17.89 -1.47 4.83
C GLU A 115 -19.02 -0.52 4.48
N LEU A 116 -18.74 0.54 3.72
CA LEU A 116 -19.74 1.52 3.32
C LEU A 116 -20.72 0.94 2.29
N GLY A 117 -20.24 0.06 1.42
CA GLY A 117 -21.08 -0.75 0.56
C GLY A 117 -22.07 -1.60 1.36
N SER A 118 -21.59 -2.26 2.43
CA SER A 118 -22.46 -3.04 3.32
C SER A 118 -23.51 -2.17 4.02
N ALA A 119 -23.15 -0.96 4.44
CA ALA A 119 -24.10 -0.01 5.06
C ALA A 119 -25.16 0.46 4.04
N ILE A 120 -24.78 0.69 2.78
CA ILE A 120 -25.71 0.99 1.69
C ILE A 120 -26.63 -0.21 1.43
N PHE A 121 -26.07 -1.41 1.35
CA PHE A 121 -26.84 -2.63 1.10
C PHE A 121 -27.92 -2.89 2.17
N ARG A 122 -27.59 -2.58 3.45
CA ARG A 122 -28.55 -2.68 4.56
C ARG A 122 -29.51 -1.51 4.66
N GLY A 123 -29.40 -0.49 3.79
CA GLY A 123 -30.23 0.71 3.80
C GLY A 123 -29.94 1.65 4.97
N GLU A 124 -28.78 1.54 5.62
CA GLU A 124 -28.37 2.40 6.75
C GLU A 124 -27.93 3.80 6.29
N ILE A 125 -27.39 3.88 5.07
CA ILE A 125 -26.97 5.11 4.40
C ILE A 125 -27.36 5.06 2.93
N ARG A 126 -27.58 6.23 2.30
CA ARG A 126 -27.98 6.37 0.89
C ARG A 126 -26.77 6.46 -0.03
N ALA A 127 -25.79 7.26 0.35
CA ALA A 127 -24.56 7.45 -0.40
C ALA A 127 -23.37 7.73 0.54
N ALA A 128 -22.19 7.40 0.07
CA ALA A 128 -20.93 7.65 0.77
C ALA A 128 -19.85 8.16 -0.18
N VAL A 129 -18.93 8.99 0.36
CA VAL A 129 -17.69 9.39 -0.29
C VAL A 129 -16.53 8.80 0.46
N ILE A 130 -15.59 8.16 -0.26
CA ILE A 130 -14.29 7.72 0.29
C ILE A 130 -13.23 8.58 -0.36
N CYS A 131 -12.29 9.13 0.41
CA CYS A 131 -11.18 9.91 -0.12
C CYS A 131 -9.94 9.79 0.75
N GLY A 132 -8.80 10.21 0.21
CA GLY A 132 -7.55 10.39 0.93
C GLY A 132 -6.58 11.21 0.11
N ALA A 133 -5.58 11.80 0.76
CA ALA A 133 -4.63 12.68 0.10
C ALA A 133 -3.28 12.70 0.82
N GLU A 134 -2.23 13.08 0.08
CA GLU A 134 -0.93 13.45 0.63
C GLU A 134 -0.37 14.66 -0.13
N ALA A 135 0.30 15.57 0.60
CA ALA A 135 0.95 16.76 0.06
C ALA A 135 2.42 16.88 0.50
N LEU A 136 3.12 15.76 0.60
CA LEU A 136 4.51 15.72 1.09
C LEU A 136 5.49 16.37 0.11
N ALA A 137 5.21 16.37 -1.20
CA ALA A 137 6.05 17.09 -2.16
C ALA A 137 5.93 18.60 -1.97
N THR A 138 4.71 19.13 -1.75
CA THR A 138 4.47 20.55 -1.41
C THR A 138 5.20 20.92 -0.13
N SER A 139 5.05 20.13 0.93
CA SER A 139 5.72 20.36 2.21
C SER A 139 7.24 20.47 2.06
N ARG A 140 7.86 19.50 1.36
CA ARG A 140 9.31 19.51 1.07
C ARG A 140 9.74 20.65 0.15
N HIS A 141 8.87 21.06 -0.79
CA HIS A 141 9.13 22.21 -1.65
C HIS A 141 9.17 23.50 -0.81
N PHE A 142 8.17 23.74 0.01
CA PHE A 142 8.10 24.93 0.87
C PHE A 142 9.26 25.02 1.85
N GLN A 143 9.67 23.91 2.48
CA GLN A 143 10.87 23.89 3.32
C GLN A 143 12.12 24.31 2.52
N ARG A 144 12.26 23.87 1.27
CA ARG A 144 13.42 24.18 0.42
C ARG A 144 13.48 25.64 0.00
N VAL A 145 12.33 26.25 -0.29
CA VAL A 145 12.24 27.64 -0.73
C VAL A 145 12.03 28.63 0.41
N GLY A 146 11.91 28.15 1.67
CA GLY A 146 11.73 28.99 2.84
C GLY A 146 10.32 29.56 3.02
N THR A 147 9.32 28.96 2.36
CA THR A 147 7.90 29.32 2.56
C THR A 147 7.37 28.59 3.79
N THR A 148 6.63 29.28 4.64
CA THR A 148 6.07 28.73 5.89
C THR A 148 4.56 28.97 5.98
N PRO A 149 3.72 28.20 5.24
CA PRO A 149 2.29 28.30 5.37
C PRO A 149 1.84 27.77 6.73
N ASP A 150 0.66 28.18 7.17
CA ASP A 150 -0.01 27.56 8.32
C ASP A 150 -1.09 26.59 7.81
N TRP A 151 -0.86 25.29 8.03
CA TRP A 151 -1.78 24.21 7.69
C TRP A 151 -2.55 23.69 8.90
N HIS A 152 -2.46 24.38 10.01
CA HIS A 152 -3.20 23.99 11.20
C HIS A 152 -4.69 24.33 11.06
N GLU A 153 -5.54 23.34 11.23
CA GLU A 153 -6.98 23.47 11.26
C GLU A 153 -7.59 22.74 12.46
N SER A 154 -8.61 23.35 13.07
CA SER A 154 -9.41 22.75 14.14
C SER A 154 -10.89 22.91 13.80
N PRO A 155 -11.43 22.08 12.90
CA PRO A 155 -12.84 22.14 12.54
C PRO A 155 -13.72 21.73 13.74
N GLU A 156 -14.87 22.42 13.89
CA GLU A 156 -15.87 22.07 14.91
C GLU A 156 -16.61 20.79 14.52
N GLY A 157 -17.06 20.00 15.51
CA GLY A 157 -17.82 18.77 15.37
C GLY A 157 -17.02 17.55 15.78
N GLU A 158 -17.63 16.38 15.59
CA GLU A 158 -17.05 15.08 15.91
C GLU A 158 -17.04 14.20 14.65
N ALA A 159 -15.96 13.46 14.46
CA ALA A 159 -15.85 12.40 13.46
C ALA A 159 -15.60 11.07 14.17
N ASP A 160 -16.00 9.97 13.53
CA ASP A 160 -15.62 8.62 13.95
C ASP A 160 -14.12 8.40 13.66
N ASP A 161 -13.27 8.78 14.63
CA ASP A 161 -11.82 8.54 14.53
C ASP A 161 -11.47 7.14 15.08
N ARG A 162 -11.04 6.26 14.19
CA ARG A 162 -10.71 4.85 14.49
C ARG A 162 -9.30 4.63 15.05
N GLY A 163 -8.57 5.70 15.29
CA GLY A 163 -7.17 5.64 15.69
C GLY A 163 -6.23 5.16 14.57
N ALA A 164 -4.93 5.21 14.79
CA ALA A 164 -3.97 4.78 13.78
C ALA A 164 -3.96 3.25 13.59
N GLY A 165 -4.13 2.46 14.65
CA GLY A 165 -4.10 0.99 14.58
C GLY A 165 -2.74 0.46 14.12
N THR A 166 -1.65 1.13 14.54
CA THR A 166 -0.27 0.79 14.17
C THR A 166 0.50 0.08 15.28
N GLU A 167 -0.14 -0.17 16.41
CA GLU A 167 0.49 -0.71 17.63
C GLU A 167 1.13 -2.08 17.42
N THR A 168 0.53 -2.90 16.55
CA THR A 168 1.00 -4.25 16.22
C THR A 168 1.91 -4.32 15.00
N LEU A 169 2.15 -3.19 14.33
CA LEU A 169 2.97 -3.17 13.10
C LEU A 169 4.47 -3.25 13.40
N PHE A 170 4.89 -2.75 14.54
CA PHE A 170 6.29 -2.64 14.89
C PHE A 170 6.72 -3.83 15.74
N ASP A 171 7.53 -4.71 15.15
CA ASP A 171 8.15 -5.81 15.87
C ASP A 171 9.22 -5.27 16.86
N PRO A 172 9.12 -5.57 18.17
CA PRO A 172 10.08 -5.07 19.15
C PRO A 172 11.53 -5.44 18.84
N GLU A 173 11.77 -6.65 18.32
CA GLU A 173 13.10 -7.12 17.98
C GLU A 173 13.69 -6.37 16.79
N PHE A 174 12.88 -6.09 15.76
CA PHE A 174 13.32 -5.22 14.67
C PHE A 174 13.67 -3.83 15.17
N ASN A 175 12.82 -3.24 16.03
CA ASN A 175 13.07 -1.93 16.60
C ASN A 175 14.37 -1.90 17.42
N ARG A 176 14.58 -2.90 18.27
CA ARG A 176 15.81 -3.04 19.09
C ARG A 176 17.06 -3.08 18.23
N HIS A 177 16.98 -3.71 17.05
CA HIS A 177 18.10 -3.84 16.11
C HIS A 177 18.16 -2.74 15.04
N GLY A 178 17.28 -1.73 15.11
CA GLY A 178 17.30 -0.54 14.25
C GLY A 178 16.62 -0.71 12.91
N ALA A 179 15.75 -1.69 12.74
CA ALA A 179 14.88 -1.85 11.57
C ALA A 179 13.54 -1.14 11.82
N PHE A 180 13.47 0.17 11.53
CA PHE A 180 12.28 0.99 11.80
C PHE A 180 11.46 1.31 10.56
N ALA A 181 12.09 1.35 9.40
CA ALA A 181 11.46 1.79 8.18
C ALA A 181 11.13 0.61 7.25
N PRO A 182 10.13 0.75 6.37
CA PRO A 182 9.85 -0.28 5.37
C PRO A 182 11.08 -0.70 4.55
N VAL A 183 11.96 0.25 4.23
CA VAL A 183 13.25 -0.01 3.55
C VAL A 183 14.30 -0.75 4.42
N ASP A 184 13.98 -1.11 5.66
CA ASP A 184 14.77 -2.01 6.49
C ASP A 184 14.16 -3.42 6.53
N VAL A 185 12.82 -3.51 6.55
CA VAL A 185 12.09 -4.77 6.79
C VAL A 185 11.78 -5.52 5.49
N TYR A 186 11.28 -4.82 4.46
CA TYR A 186 10.95 -5.48 3.18
C TYR A 186 12.14 -6.16 2.49
N PRO A 187 13.38 -5.61 2.53
CA PRO A 187 14.54 -6.32 2.00
C PRO A 187 14.80 -7.67 2.66
N ILE A 188 14.51 -7.80 3.96
CA ILE A 188 14.61 -9.08 4.68
C ILE A 188 13.62 -10.08 4.10
N GLN A 189 12.37 -9.67 3.86
CA GLN A 189 11.37 -10.53 3.22
C GLN A 189 11.77 -10.89 1.78
N GLU A 190 12.31 -9.93 1.04
CA GLU A 190 12.75 -10.13 -0.35
C GLU A 190 13.92 -11.13 -0.45
N HIS A 191 14.91 -11.05 0.44
CA HIS A 191 16.00 -12.01 0.47
C HIS A 191 15.54 -13.41 0.90
N ALA A 192 14.56 -13.52 1.80
CA ALA A 192 13.96 -14.80 2.15
C ALA A 192 13.29 -15.45 0.93
N ARG A 193 12.53 -14.68 0.15
CA ARG A 193 11.96 -15.16 -1.12
C ARG A 193 13.05 -15.58 -2.10
N ARG A 194 14.10 -14.78 -2.25
CA ARG A 194 15.24 -15.10 -3.10
C ARG A 194 15.89 -16.43 -2.71
N ALA A 195 16.04 -16.67 -1.40
CA ALA A 195 16.56 -17.94 -0.88
C ALA A 195 15.68 -19.15 -1.24
N GLU A 196 14.35 -18.99 -1.09
CA GLU A 196 13.39 -20.04 -1.47
C GLU A 196 13.44 -20.36 -2.97
N LEU A 197 13.74 -19.39 -3.82
CA LEU A 197 13.90 -19.55 -5.26
C LEU A 197 15.29 -20.09 -5.67
N GLY A 198 16.26 -20.13 -4.76
CA GLY A 198 17.64 -20.54 -5.04
C GLY A 198 18.37 -19.63 -6.02
N LEU A 199 18.03 -18.33 -6.06
CA LEU A 199 18.61 -17.37 -6.99
C LEU A 199 19.77 -16.59 -6.34
N ASP A 200 20.82 -16.30 -7.12
CA ASP A 200 21.87 -15.38 -6.74
C ASP A 200 21.38 -13.92 -6.77
N LYS A 201 22.15 -13.00 -6.13
CA LYS A 201 21.80 -11.59 -6.04
C LYS A 201 21.59 -10.91 -7.40
N LYS A 202 22.44 -11.22 -8.38
CA LYS A 202 22.41 -10.59 -9.70
C LYS A 202 21.17 -11.01 -10.47
N SER A 203 20.96 -12.32 -10.60
CA SER A 203 19.80 -12.88 -11.28
C SER A 203 18.47 -12.42 -10.67
N TYR A 204 18.43 -12.32 -9.34
CA TYR A 204 17.24 -11.82 -8.65
C TYR A 204 16.99 -10.33 -8.91
N ARG A 205 18.03 -9.49 -8.88
CA ARG A 205 17.91 -8.05 -9.19
C ARG A 205 17.46 -7.80 -10.64
N GLU A 206 17.90 -8.63 -11.59
CA GLU A 206 17.44 -8.60 -12.98
C GLU A 206 15.93 -8.88 -13.05
N GLN A 207 15.42 -9.86 -12.29
CA GLN A 207 13.97 -10.12 -12.21
C GLN A 207 13.21 -8.94 -11.60
N LEU A 208 13.73 -8.33 -10.52
CA LEU A 208 13.13 -7.14 -9.92
C LEU A 208 13.06 -5.97 -10.92
N ALA A 209 14.13 -5.75 -11.67
CA ALA A 209 14.19 -4.70 -12.69
C ALA A 209 13.18 -4.94 -13.82
N HIS A 210 13.05 -6.19 -14.28
CA HIS A 210 12.07 -6.57 -15.30
C HIS A 210 10.64 -6.33 -14.81
N LEU A 211 10.31 -6.80 -13.59
CA LEU A 211 9.01 -6.56 -12.98
C LEU A 211 8.70 -5.05 -12.91
N MET A 212 9.61 -4.26 -12.35
CA MET A 212 9.41 -2.82 -12.18
C MET A 212 9.38 -2.06 -13.51
N GLY A 213 10.03 -2.58 -14.54
CA GLY A 213 9.95 -2.04 -15.91
C GLY A 213 8.53 -2.02 -16.46
N ARG A 214 7.73 -3.05 -16.19
CA ARG A 214 6.31 -3.10 -16.56
C ARG A 214 5.50 -1.99 -15.89
N PHE A 215 5.75 -1.74 -14.62
CA PHE A 215 5.11 -0.67 -13.86
C PHE A 215 5.53 0.72 -14.37
N ASN A 216 6.82 0.91 -14.63
CA ASN A 216 7.33 2.17 -15.19
C ASN A 216 6.69 2.51 -16.55
N THR A 217 6.53 1.52 -17.42
CA THR A 217 5.88 1.73 -18.74
C THR A 217 4.48 2.29 -18.60
N VAL A 218 3.69 1.80 -17.63
CA VAL A 218 2.33 2.30 -17.37
C VAL A 218 2.38 3.71 -16.77
N ALA A 219 3.22 3.93 -15.75
CA ALA A 219 3.34 5.23 -15.09
C ALA A 219 3.81 6.34 -16.06
N ALA A 220 4.72 6.02 -16.97
CA ALA A 220 5.21 6.98 -17.95
C ALA A 220 4.12 7.50 -18.91
N ALA A 221 3.04 6.73 -19.08
CA ALA A 221 1.88 7.10 -19.88
C ALA A 221 0.69 7.62 -19.07
N ASN A 222 0.73 7.52 -17.73
CA ASN A 222 -0.37 7.93 -16.88
C ASN A 222 -0.23 9.41 -16.47
N PRO A 223 -1.19 10.30 -16.87
CA PRO A 223 -1.12 11.73 -16.57
C PRO A 223 -1.22 12.07 -15.08
N PHE A 224 -1.66 11.13 -14.25
CA PHE A 224 -1.74 11.29 -12.79
C PHE A 224 -0.50 10.75 -12.06
N ALA A 225 0.47 10.17 -12.77
CA ALA A 225 1.72 9.73 -12.16
C ALA A 225 2.55 10.95 -11.72
N MET A 226 3.04 10.95 -10.49
CA MET A 226 3.92 12.01 -9.97
C MET A 226 5.32 11.96 -10.59
N PHE A 227 5.76 10.79 -11.04
CA PHE A 227 7.09 10.56 -11.60
C PHE A 227 7.01 9.86 -12.97
N PRO A 228 6.38 10.48 -14.00
CA PRO A 228 6.11 9.86 -15.30
C PRO A 228 7.37 9.85 -16.21
N VAL A 229 8.51 9.42 -15.66
CA VAL A 229 9.79 9.39 -16.39
C VAL A 229 10.02 7.98 -16.92
N PRO A 230 10.10 7.79 -18.25
CA PRO A 230 10.46 6.50 -18.83
C PRO A 230 11.87 6.08 -18.38
N MET A 231 12.02 4.83 -17.98
CA MET A 231 13.29 4.21 -17.61
C MET A 231 13.43 2.86 -18.30
N SER A 232 14.62 2.54 -18.77
CA SER A 232 14.95 1.20 -19.25
C SER A 232 15.07 0.21 -18.07
N ILE A 233 14.93 -1.08 -18.35
CA ILE A 233 15.15 -2.14 -17.37
C ILE A 233 16.55 -2.06 -16.76
N GLU A 234 17.56 -1.73 -17.59
CA GLU A 234 18.94 -1.55 -17.15
C GLU A 234 19.07 -0.38 -16.16
N GLU A 235 18.46 0.79 -16.44
CA GLU A 235 18.45 1.94 -15.54
C GLU A 235 17.74 1.62 -14.19
N ILE A 236 16.65 0.86 -14.24
CA ILE A 236 15.93 0.42 -13.04
C ILE A 236 16.80 -0.53 -12.20
N GLY A 237 17.53 -1.46 -12.84
CA GLY A 237 18.34 -2.48 -12.18
C GLY A 237 19.76 -2.04 -11.79
N SER A 238 20.23 -0.87 -12.26
CA SER A 238 21.58 -0.39 -12.03
C SER A 238 21.68 0.57 -10.84
N GLU A 239 22.63 0.30 -9.96
CA GLU A 239 22.95 1.22 -8.86
C GLU A 239 23.75 2.41 -9.36
N THR A 240 23.22 3.62 -9.15
CA THR A 240 23.84 4.90 -9.51
C THR A 240 23.63 5.93 -8.39
N ALA A 241 24.23 7.10 -8.50
CA ALA A 241 24.01 8.20 -7.56
C ALA A 241 22.54 8.63 -7.46
N SER A 242 21.79 8.59 -8.56
CA SER A 242 20.34 8.89 -8.61
C SER A 242 19.46 7.70 -8.27
N ASN A 243 19.92 6.48 -8.54
CA ASN A 243 19.24 5.20 -8.25
C ASN A 243 20.03 4.38 -7.22
N ARG A 244 20.26 4.97 -6.06
CA ARG A 244 21.09 4.39 -4.98
C ARG A 244 20.41 3.20 -4.32
N LEU A 245 21.21 2.38 -3.64
CA LEU A 245 20.74 1.30 -2.76
C LEU A 245 19.92 1.88 -1.59
N MET A 246 18.70 1.37 -1.42
CA MET A 246 17.81 1.73 -0.31
C MET A 246 17.91 0.72 0.84
N GLY A 247 18.09 -0.53 0.52
CA GLY A 247 18.32 -1.69 1.36
C GLY A 247 18.42 -2.89 0.42
N ASP A 248 19.56 -3.62 0.43
CA ASP A 248 19.79 -4.74 -0.49
C ASP A 248 18.65 -5.75 -0.42
N PRO A 249 17.98 -6.13 -1.53
CA PRO A 249 18.39 -5.91 -2.92
C PRO A 249 17.78 -4.66 -3.61
N HIS A 250 17.05 -3.82 -2.91
CA HIS A 250 16.22 -2.76 -3.50
C HIS A 250 16.99 -1.50 -3.83
N LEU A 251 16.87 -1.03 -5.07
CA LEU A 251 17.26 0.30 -5.49
C LEU A 251 16.10 1.30 -5.34
N LYS A 252 16.41 2.60 -5.39
CA LYS A 252 15.41 3.68 -5.25
C LYS A 252 14.28 3.60 -6.28
N SER A 253 14.53 3.11 -7.48
CA SER A 253 13.52 2.87 -8.52
C SER A 253 12.56 1.71 -8.22
N MET A 254 12.86 0.86 -7.24
CA MET A 254 12.10 -0.35 -6.91
C MET A 254 11.21 -0.18 -5.67
N VAL A 255 11.23 0.98 -5.01
CA VAL A 255 10.52 1.21 -3.76
C VAL A 255 9.57 2.40 -3.87
N ALA A 256 8.49 2.36 -3.11
CA ALA A 256 7.50 3.44 -3.05
C ALA A 256 8.14 4.80 -2.79
N LYS A 257 7.63 5.83 -3.47
CA LYS A 257 8.05 7.22 -3.30
C LYS A 257 6.92 8.03 -2.68
N ASP A 258 7.17 8.56 -1.50
CA ASP A 258 6.22 9.33 -0.70
C ASP A 258 6.22 10.85 -0.98
N GLY A 259 7.14 11.33 -1.81
CA GLY A 259 7.25 12.74 -2.19
C GLY A 259 6.20 13.13 -3.24
N VAL A 260 4.93 13.05 -2.89
CA VAL A 260 3.81 13.24 -3.80
C VAL A 260 2.85 14.32 -3.31
N ASN A 261 2.05 14.86 -4.24
CA ASN A 261 0.85 15.67 -3.98
C ASN A 261 -0.29 15.01 -4.75
N GLN A 262 -0.92 14.01 -4.14
CA GLN A 262 -1.91 13.17 -4.82
C GLN A 262 -3.13 12.95 -3.93
N SER A 263 -4.30 12.87 -4.56
CA SER A 263 -5.56 12.51 -3.93
C SER A 263 -6.45 11.74 -4.89
N ALA A 264 -7.23 10.81 -4.35
CA ALA A 264 -8.28 10.10 -5.07
C ALA A 264 -9.51 9.96 -4.19
N ALA A 265 -10.68 9.88 -4.85
CA ALA A 265 -11.97 9.75 -4.20
C ALA A 265 -12.93 8.87 -4.99
N LEU A 266 -13.87 8.25 -4.28
CA LEU A 266 -14.91 7.36 -4.79
C LEU A 266 -16.26 7.82 -4.26
N VAL A 267 -17.32 7.70 -5.06
CA VAL A 267 -18.72 7.90 -4.66
C VAL A 267 -19.45 6.57 -4.79
N LEU A 268 -20.03 6.12 -3.69
CA LEU A 268 -20.84 4.90 -3.60
C LEU A 268 -22.29 5.26 -3.33
N THR A 269 -23.21 4.51 -3.95
CA THR A 269 -24.66 4.57 -3.67
C THR A 269 -25.31 3.23 -4.02
N SER A 270 -26.62 3.07 -3.82
CA SER A 270 -27.32 1.85 -4.25
C SER A 270 -27.65 1.87 -5.75
N PHE A 271 -27.82 0.67 -6.32
CA PHE A 271 -28.28 0.51 -7.70
C PHE A 271 -29.62 1.23 -7.95
N SER A 272 -30.58 1.12 -7.03
CA SER A 272 -31.87 1.80 -7.15
C SER A 272 -31.76 3.32 -7.19
N VAL A 273 -30.85 3.91 -6.42
CA VAL A 273 -30.56 5.36 -6.49
C VAL A 273 -29.98 5.70 -7.86
N ALA A 274 -28.96 4.96 -8.32
CA ALA A 274 -28.36 5.19 -9.64
C ALA A 274 -29.39 5.03 -10.78
N GLU A 275 -30.30 4.06 -10.67
CA GLU A 275 -31.37 3.85 -11.63
C GLU A 275 -32.39 5.01 -11.60
N SER A 276 -32.83 5.43 -10.41
CA SER A 276 -33.80 6.54 -10.27
C SER A 276 -33.24 7.87 -10.79
N LEU A 277 -31.96 8.06 -10.73
CA LEU A 277 -31.25 9.23 -11.27
C LEU A 277 -30.87 9.09 -12.75
N GLY A 278 -31.15 7.94 -13.38
CA GLY A 278 -30.87 7.71 -14.80
C GLY A 278 -29.39 7.48 -15.14
N VAL A 279 -28.56 7.14 -14.16
CA VAL A 279 -27.09 7.00 -14.31
C VAL A 279 -26.58 5.57 -14.05
N ALA A 280 -27.48 4.59 -13.90
CA ALA A 280 -27.12 3.19 -13.64
C ALA A 280 -26.18 2.57 -14.70
N GLY A 281 -26.18 3.08 -15.94
CA GLY A 281 -25.28 2.64 -17.01
C GLY A 281 -23.79 2.91 -16.75
N LYS A 282 -23.46 3.74 -15.75
CA LYS A 282 -22.07 4.01 -15.32
C LYS A 282 -21.61 3.16 -14.13
N ALA A 283 -22.54 2.42 -13.53
CA ALA A 283 -22.31 1.68 -12.29
C ALA A 283 -21.22 0.61 -12.49
N ILE A 284 -20.30 0.54 -11.56
CA ILE A 284 -19.33 -0.56 -11.40
C ILE A 284 -19.63 -1.26 -10.08
N TYR A 285 -19.64 -2.58 -10.13
CA TYR A 285 -20.06 -3.44 -9.02
C TYR A 285 -18.86 -4.07 -8.33
N LEU A 286 -18.94 -4.21 -6.99
CA LEU A 286 -18.05 -5.05 -6.22
C LEU A 286 -18.60 -6.48 -6.23
N HIS A 287 -17.93 -7.38 -6.92
CA HIS A 287 -18.31 -8.79 -7.05
C HIS A 287 -17.78 -9.66 -5.91
N GLY A 288 -16.59 -9.34 -5.40
CA GLY A 288 -15.95 -10.08 -4.33
C GLY A 288 -15.04 -9.19 -3.50
N HIS A 289 -14.96 -9.50 -2.22
CA HIS A 289 -14.06 -8.82 -1.29
C HIS A 289 -13.59 -9.80 -0.23
N ALA A 290 -12.32 -9.73 0.11
CA ALA A 290 -11.78 -10.37 1.30
C ALA A 290 -10.64 -9.55 1.87
N ALA A 291 -10.45 -9.69 3.18
CA ALA A 291 -9.34 -9.09 3.89
C ALA A 291 -8.73 -10.10 4.85
N ALA A 292 -7.43 -9.98 5.10
CA ALA A 292 -6.73 -10.83 6.05
C ALA A 292 -5.48 -10.12 6.58
N ALA A 293 -5.02 -10.54 7.75
CA ALA A 293 -3.82 -10.03 8.37
C ALA A 293 -2.81 -11.14 8.68
N GLU A 294 -1.53 -10.80 8.54
CA GLU A 294 -0.40 -11.64 8.94
C GLU A 294 -0.04 -11.45 10.42
N PRO A 295 0.58 -12.43 11.05
CA PRO A 295 1.32 -12.22 12.30
C PRO A 295 2.44 -11.20 12.11
N ALA A 296 3.03 -10.75 13.23
CA ALA A 296 4.28 -9.99 13.21
C ALA A 296 5.32 -10.68 12.32
N VAL A 297 6.13 -9.90 11.59
CA VAL A 297 7.02 -10.45 10.53
C VAL A 297 7.89 -11.60 11.04
N LEU A 298 8.51 -11.44 12.20
CA LEU A 298 9.38 -12.48 12.77
C LEU A 298 8.63 -13.73 13.24
N ALA A 299 7.34 -13.65 13.48
CA ALA A 299 6.52 -14.78 13.91
C ALA A 299 5.96 -15.60 12.72
N ARG A 300 6.11 -15.15 11.48
CA ARG A 300 5.60 -15.84 10.29
C ARG A 300 6.36 -17.13 10.00
N PRO A 301 5.69 -18.21 9.57
CA PRO A 301 6.37 -19.45 9.15
C PRO A 301 7.41 -19.20 8.06
N SER A 302 7.06 -18.47 7.01
CA SER A 302 7.97 -17.97 5.96
C SER A 302 8.07 -16.45 6.04
N LEU A 303 9.27 -15.91 5.84
CA LEU A 303 9.50 -14.49 5.65
C LEU A 303 9.26 -14.06 4.20
N GLY A 304 9.41 -14.98 3.25
CA GLY A 304 9.36 -14.72 1.81
C GLY A 304 7.97 -14.85 1.18
N ARG A 305 6.95 -15.25 1.95
CA ARG A 305 5.57 -15.48 1.47
C ARG A 305 4.55 -14.79 2.38
N SER A 306 3.34 -14.62 1.86
CA SER A 306 2.20 -14.12 2.62
C SER A 306 0.99 -15.04 2.40
N ASP A 307 0.69 -15.86 3.40
CA ASP A 307 -0.48 -16.73 3.40
C ASP A 307 -1.78 -15.92 3.51
N ALA A 308 -1.74 -14.80 4.25
CA ALA A 308 -2.89 -13.91 4.38
C ALA A 308 -3.21 -13.20 3.07
N MET A 309 -2.19 -12.81 2.28
CA MET A 309 -2.41 -12.24 0.95
C MET A 309 -3.02 -13.30 0.01
N ALA A 310 -2.44 -14.50 -0.03
CA ALA A 310 -2.98 -15.60 -0.85
C ALA A 310 -4.44 -15.87 -0.50
N PHE A 311 -4.77 -15.99 0.79
CA PHE A 311 -6.15 -16.15 1.25
C PHE A 311 -7.07 -15.00 0.78
N ALA A 312 -6.62 -13.74 0.89
CA ALA A 312 -7.45 -12.59 0.51
C ALA A 312 -7.79 -12.60 -0.99
N TYR A 313 -6.83 -12.94 -1.86
CA TYR A 313 -7.09 -13.09 -3.29
C TYR A 313 -8.01 -14.26 -3.61
N ASP A 314 -7.72 -15.44 -3.06
CA ASP A 314 -8.53 -16.66 -3.29
C ASP A 314 -9.97 -16.45 -2.82
N ALA A 315 -10.17 -15.89 -1.62
CA ALA A 315 -11.48 -15.68 -1.05
C ALA A 315 -12.28 -14.59 -1.79
N ALA A 316 -11.62 -13.51 -2.25
CA ALA A 316 -12.29 -12.48 -3.04
C ALA A 316 -12.73 -13.01 -4.42
N LEU A 317 -11.90 -13.82 -5.09
CA LEU A 317 -12.25 -14.47 -6.36
C LEU A 317 -13.38 -15.48 -6.18
N ALA A 318 -13.30 -16.31 -5.13
CA ALA A 318 -14.35 -17.29 -4.81
C ALA A 318 -15.68 -16.61 -4.50
N GLY A 319 -15.67 -15.52 -3.72
CA GLY A 319 -16.87 -14.73 -3.44
C GLY A 319 -17.49 -14.09 -4.68
N ALA A 320 -16.63 -13.71 -5.64
CA ALA A 320 -17.07 -13.18 -6.94
C ALA A 320 -17.59 -14.27 -7.89
N GLY A 321 -17.34 -15.55 -7.64
CA GLY A 321 -17.58 -16.63 -8.58
C GLY A 321 -16.77 -16.51 -9.88
N VAL A 322 -15.58 -15.90 -9.82
CA VAL A 322 -14.72 -15.57 -10.96
C VAL A 322 -13.36 -16.25 -10.77
N SER A 323 -12.86 -16.91 -11.82
CA SER A 323 -11.50 -17.47 -11.78
C SER A 323 -10.44 -16.41 -12.11
N ALA A 324 -9.18 -16.67 -11.73
CA ALA A 324 -8.07 -15.77 -12.02
C ALA A 324 -7.88 -15.53 -13.53
N GLU A 325 -8.21 -16.50 -14.40
CA GLU A 325 -8.09 -16.38 -15.85
C GLU A 325 -9.17 -15.44 -16.45
N GLN A 326 -10.29 -15.24 -15.75
CA GLN A 326 -11.36 -14.32 -16.17
C GLN A 326 -11.05 -12.87 -15.80
N ILE A 327 -10.05 -12.62 -14.98
CA ILE A 327 -9.59 -11.27 -14.63
C ILE A 327 -8.87 -10.66 -15.85
N GLY A 328 -9.41 -9.55 -16.37
CA GLY A 328 -8.86 -8.87 -17.54
C GLY A 328 -7.77 -7.84 -17.20
N ALA A 329 -7.77 -7.29 -15.99
CA ALA A 329 -6.76 -6.34 -15.53
C ALA A 329 -6.61 -6.41 -14.00
N THR A 330 -5.42 -6.03 -13.52
CA THR A 330 -5.16 -5.88 -12.10
C THR A 330 -4.52 -4.52 -11.79
N ASP A 331 -4.65 -4.05 -10.55
CA ASP A 331 -3.76 -3.05 -9.97
C ASP A 331 -3.18 -3.64 -8.68
N LEU A 332 -1.96 -4.17 -8.78
CA LEU A 332 -1.29 -4.85 -7.69
C LEU A 332 -0.52 -3.84 -6.84
N TYR A 333 -0.70 -3.91 -5.52
CA TYR A 333 -0.04 -2.99 -4.60
C TYR A 333 1.48 -3.19 -4.63
N SER A 334 2.22 -2.14 -4.98
CA SER A 334 3.63 -2.23 -5.37
C SER A 334 4.55 -1.35 -4.51
N CYS A 335 4.33 -1.30 -3.18
CA CYS A 335 5.22 -0.57 -2.30
C CYS A 335 6.67 -1.10 -2.34
N PHE A 336 6.81 -2.42 -2.49
CA PHE A 336 8.05 -3.16 -2.73
C PHE A 336 7.75 -4.33 -3.67
N PRO A 337 8.75 -4.85 -4.41
CA PRO A 337 8.54 -5.92 -5.37
C PRO A 337 7.91 -7.19 -4.78
N ILE A 338 8.29 -7.58 -3.56
CA ILE A 338 7.72 -8.78 -2.90
C ILE A 338 6.20 -8.71 -2.74
N ALA A 339 5.63 -7.52 -2.54
CA ALA A 339 4.17 -7.38 -2.47
C ALA A 339 3.50 -7.70 -3.82
N VAL A 340 4.17 -7.34 -4.92
CA VAL A 340 3.71 -7.69 -6.27
C VAL A 340 3.87 -9.18 -6.54
N TRP A 341 5.03 -9.75 -6.18
CA TRP A 341 5.29 -11.18 -6.36
C TRP A 341 4.27 -12.04 -5.61
N ALA A 342 3.98 -11.72 -4.34
CA ALA A 342 3.01 -12.47 -3.55
C ALA A 342 1.58 -12.40 -4.15
N ALA A 343 1.18 -11.25 -4.67
CA ALA A 343 -0.11 -11.09 -5.34
C ALA A 343 -0.16 -11.83 -6.69
N MET A 344 0.92 -11.80 -7.46
CA MET A 344 1.03 -12.56 -8.71
C MET A 344 0.97 -14.06 -8.48
N GLU A 345 1.66 -14.57 -7.44
CA GLU A 345 1.62 -15.98 -7.05
C GLU A 345 0.20 -16.41 -6.67
N ALA A 346 -0.53 -15.58 -5.90
CA ALA A 346 -1.94 -15.84 -5.55
C ALA A 346 -2.87 -15.88 -6.78
N LEU A 347 -2.57 -15.10 -7.82
CA LEU A 347 -3.34 -15.06 -9.08
C LEU A 347 -2.84 -16.03 -10.14
N GLY A 348 -1.78 -16.83 -9.87
CA GLY A 348 -1.15 -17.68 -10.87
C GLY A 348 -0.58 -16.92 -12.07
N MET A 349 -0.20 -15.64 -11.88
CA MET A 349 0.36 -14.80 -12.93
C MET A 349 1.89 -14.88 -12.98
N SER A 350 2.44 -14.82 -14.19
CA SER A 350 3.88 -14.65 -14.39
C SER A 350 4.24 -13.19 -14.67
N VAL A 351 5.53 -12.86 -14.61
CA VAL A 351 6.01 -11.51 -14.97
C VAL A 351 5.72 -11.16 -16.43
N ASP A 352 5.59 -12.14 -17.31
CA ASP A 352 5.28 -11.99 -18.73
C ASP A 352 3.79 -12.17 -19.03
N ASP A 353 2.93 -12.25 -18.01
CA ASP A 353 1.48 -12.31 -18.22
C ASP A 353 1.03 -11.10 -19.07
N PRO A 354 0.26 -11.33 -20.16
CA PRO A 354 -0.13 -10.25 -21.07
C PRO A 354 -1.10 -9.24 -20.45
N ARG A 355 -1.76 -9.61 -19.33
CA ARG A 355 -2.69 -8.72 -18.63
C ARG A 355 -1.93 -7.59 -17.91
N PRO A 356 -2.54 -6.41 -17.75
CA PRO A 356 -1.97 -5.35 -16.93
C PRO A 356 -1.77 -5.81 -15.48
N LEU A 357 -0.54 -5.72 -14.94
CA LEU A 357 -0.24 -5.90 -13.52
C LEU A 357 -0.59 -4.67 -12.70
N THR A 358 -0.69 -3.53 -13.36
CA THR A 358 -1.05 -2.23 -12.77
C THR A 358 -1.77 -1.38 -13.82
N LEU A 359 -2.69 -0.56 -13.37
CA LEU A 359 -3.35 0.47 -14.18
C LEU A 359 -2.86 1.87 -13.82
N THR A 360 -2.36 2.06 -12.61
CA THR A 360 -1.76 3.30 -12.15
C THR A 360 -0.32 3.47 -12.63
N GLY A 361 0.49 2.41 -12.59
CA GLY A 361 1.95 2.43 -12.79
C GLY A 361 2.75 2.20 -11.50
N GLY A 362 2.09 1.97 -10.37
CA GLY A 362 2.70 1.53 -9.11
C GLY A 362 3.38 2.62 -8.28
N LEU A 363 3.51 2.35 -6.99
CA LEU A 363 4.02 3.30 -5.99
C LEU A 363 5.45 3.83 -6.28
N PRO A 364 6.36 3.09 -6.93
CA PRO A 364 7.68 3.62 -7.29
C PRO A 364 7.66 4.70 -8.38
N PHE A 365 6.64 4.75 -9.25
CA PHE A 365 6.59 5.61 -10.43
C PHE A 365 5.33 6.47 -10.48
N PHE A 366 4.16 5.89 -10.24
CA PHE A 366 2.93 6.67 -10.06
C PHE A 366 3.05 7.58 -8.83
N GLY A 367 3.56 7.04 -7.74
CA GLY A 367 3.68 7.69 -6.45
C GLY A 367 2.95 6.93 -5.35
N GLY A 368 3.41 7.12 -4.11
CA GLY A 368 2.86 6.48 -2.92
C GLY A 368 2.18 7.49 -2.00
N PRO A 369 0.91 7.87 -2.24
CA PRO A 369 0.20 8.82 -1.41
C PRO A 369 -0.25 8.20 -0.08
N GLY A 370 0.70 7.92 0.80
CA GLY A 370 0.46 7.39 2.14
C GLY A 370 -0.37 6.11 2.12
N ASN A 371 -1.50 6.12 2.83
CA ASN A 371 -2.41 4.98 2.90
C ASN A 371 -3.44 4.95 1.74
N ASN A 372 -3.47 5.99 0.86
CA ASN A 372 -4.55 6.18 -0.12
C ASN A 372 -4.26 5.62 -1.52
N TYR A 373 -3.12 4.95 -1.75
CA TYR A 373 -2.76 4.50 -3.09
C TYR A 373 -3.79 3.60 -3.75
N SER A 374 -4.36 2.64 -3.02
CA SER A 374 -5.34 1.71 -3.61
C SER A 374 -6.66 2.39 -4.03
N THR A 375 -6.98 3.58 -3.50
CA THR A 375 -8.09 4.40 -4.05
C THR A 375 -7.80 4.81 -5.50
N HIS A 376 -6.56 5.20 -5.83
CA HIS A 376 -6.16 5.48 -7.21
C HIS A 376 -6.27 4.23 -8.10
N GLY A 377 -5.87 3.06 -7.58
CA GLY A 377 -6.04 1.78 -8.27
C GLY A 377 -7.51 1.48 -8.58
N ILE A 378 -8.42 1.77 -7.64
CA ILE A 378 -9.87 1.61 -7.87
C ILE A 378 -10.38 2.61 -8.92
N VAL A 379 -9.93 3.88 -8.87
CA VAL A 379 -10.28 4.90 -9.88
C VAL A 379 -9.89 4.44 -11.28
N GLU A 380 -8.66 4.00 -11.46
CA GLU A 380 -8.18 3.50 -12.76
C GLU A 380 -8.91 2.22 -13.19
N MET A 381 -9.24 1.33 -12.25
CA MET A 381 -10.03 0.12 -12.51
C MET A 381 -11.45 0.46 -12.98
N VAL A 382 -12.12 1.42 -12.35
CA VAL A 382 -13.43 1.91 -12.77
C VAL A 382 -13.38 2.47 -14.20
N HIS A 383 -12.36 3.30 -14.50
CA HIS A 383 -12.16 3.82 -15.84
C HIS A 383 -11.86 2.70 -16.86
N TRP A 384 -11.05 1.71 -16.49
CA TRP A 384 -10.76 0.56 -17.35
C TRP A 384 -12.04 -0.24 -17.64
N LEU A 385 -12.83 -0.59 -16.62
CA LEU A 385 -14.07 -1.37 -16.74
C LEU A 385 -15.13 -0.63 -17.58
N ARG A 386 -15.28 0.70 -17.42
CA ARG A 386 -16.23 1.50 -18.20
C ARG A 386 -15.89 1.57 -19.68
N ARG A 387 -14.63 1.31 -20.06
CA ARG A 387 -14.21 1.24 -21.47
C ARG A 387 -14.43 -0.14 -22.11
N GLN A 388 -14.80 -1.15 -21.32
CA GLN A 388 -15.06 -2.50 -21.85
C GLN A 388 -16.46 -2.58 -22.44
N ASN A 389 -16.56 -3.12 -23.67
CA ASN A 389 -17.85 -3.30 -24.39
C ASN A 389 -18.52 -4.65 -24.09
N GLN A 390 -17.93 -5.48 -23.23
CA GLN A 390 -18.41 -6.79 -22.83
C GLN A 390 -18.23 -6.99 -21.32
N PRO A 391 -18.92 -7.98 -20.72
CA PRO A 391 -18.69 -8.36 -19.32
C PRO A 391 -17.21 -8.55 -19.02
N SER A 392 -16.71 -7.78 -18.07
CA SER A 392 -15.30 -7.76 -17.72
C SER A 392 -15.09 -7.60 -16.22
N TYR A 393 -14.04 -8.23 -15.71
CA TYR A 393 -13.67 -8.22 -14.31
C TYR A 393 -12.25 -7.73 -14.14
N GLY A 394 -11.99 -7.03 -13.04
CA GLY A 394 -10.67 -6.60 -12.64
C GLY A 394 -10.45 -6.74 -11.13
N VAL A 395 -9.21 -6.83 -10.73
CA VAL A 395 -8.81 -6.97 -9.32
C VAL A 395 -7.95 -5.79 -8.89
N VAL A 396 -8.29 -5.21 -7.75
CA VAL A 396 -7.44 -4.24 -7.07
C VAL A 396 -7.00 -4.82 -5.74
N GLY A 397 -5.70 -5.07 -5.60
CA GLY A 397 -5.07 -5.51 -4.36
C GLY A 397 -4.59 -4.35 -3.53
N ALA A 398 -4.69 -4.47 -2.22
CA ALA A 398 -4.25 -3.48 -1.26
C ALA A 398 -3.42 -4.10 -0.14
N ASN A 399 -2.38 -3.38 0.31
CA ASN A 399 -1.44 -3.88 1.31
C ASN A 399 -1.07 -2.78 2.31
N GLY A 400 -1.08 -3.12 3.60
CA GLY A 400 -0.69 -2.24 4.69
C GLY A 400 0.42 -2.84 5.56
N GLY A 401 1.16 -1.98 6.25
CA GLY A 401 2.27 -2.39 7.13
C GLY A 401 3.44 -3.01 6.37
N TYR A 402 4.01 -4.08 6.91
CA TYR A 402 5.16 -4.79 6.36
C TYR A 402 4.72 -6.10 5.69
N LEU A 403 3.92 -6.00 4.63
CA LEU A 403 3.22 -7.16 4.05
C LEU A 403 2.33 -7.82 5.12
N SER A 404 1.58 -6.99 5.87
CA SER A 404 0.93 -7.43 7.12
C SER A 404 -0.59 -7.41 7.07
N LYS A 405 -1.16 -6.50 6.29
CA LYS A 405 -2.62 -6.33 6.17
C LYS A 405 -2.97 -6.33 4.70
N HIS A 406 -3.93 -7.14 4.31
CA HIS A 406 -4.33 -7.28 2.92
C HIS A 406 -5.83 -7.10 2.79
N ALA A 407 -6.24 -6.43 1.71
CA ALA A 407 -7.63 -6.38 1.29
C ALA A 407 -7.68 -6.41 -0.24
N VAL A 408 -8.60 -7.18 -0.78
CA VAL A 408 -8.74 -7.41 -2.22
C VAL A 408 -10.18 -7.17 -2.62
N GLY A 409 -10.38 -6.40 -3.69
CA GLY A 409 -11.68 -6.19 -4.32
C GLY A 409 -11.68 -6.70 -5.76
N VAL A 410 -12.71 -7.48 -6.11
CA VAL A 410 -13.02 -7.88 -7.49
C VAL A 410 -14.13 -7.00 -8.00
N TYR A 411 -13.85 -6.24 -9.04
CA TYR A 411 -14.77 -5.28 -9.64
C TYR A 411 -15.23 -5.74 -11.03
N GLY A 412 -16.46 -5.38 -11.43
CA GLY A 412 -16.97 -5.69 -12.76
C GLY A 412 -17.97 -4.67 -13.26
N ASN A 413 -18.15 -4.62 -14.60
CA ASN A 413 -19.11 -3.75 -15.30
C ASN A 413 -20.46 -4.43 -15.54
N VAL A 414 -20.70 -5.58 -14.93
CA VAL A 414 -21.97 -6.32 -14.98
C VAL A 414 -22.58 -6.38 -13.60
N GLY A 415 -23.90 -6.43 -13.51
CA GLY A 415 -24.61 -6.53 -12.24
C GLY A 415 -24.21 -7.77 -11.44
N ALA A 416 -24.07 -7.60 -10.14
CA ALA A 416 -23.69 -8.63 -9.19
C ALA A 416 -24.64 -8.65 -7.99
N GLU A 417 -24.66 -9.77 -7.27
CA GLU A 417 -25.04 -9.78 -5.86
C GLU A 417 -23.91 -9.15 -5.05
N PHE A 418 -24.26 -8.41 -4.01
CA PHE A 418 -23.23 -7.85 -3.13
C PHE A 418 -22.58 -8.98 -2.31
N PRO A 419 -21.24 -9.07 -2.25
CA PRO A 419 -20.59 -10.21 -1.64
C PRO A 419 -20.82 -10.28 -0.12
N ASP A 420 -20.98 -11.48 0.39
CA ASP A 420 -21.02 -11.74 1.83
C ASP A 420 -19.66 -11.44 2.50
N PRO A 421 -19.67 -11.07 3.78
CA PRO A 421 -18.44 -10.93 4.54
C PRO A 421 -17.68 -12.26 4.63
N VAL A 422 -16.41 -12.25 4.27
CA VAL A 422 -15.52 -13.41 4.45
C VAL A 422 -14.82 -13.27 5.79
N PRO A 423 -14.98 -14.24 6.72
CA PRO A 423 -14.24 -14.23 7.99
C PRO A 423 -12.72 -14.31 7.76
N GLU A 424 -11.97 -13.46 8.44
CA GLU A 424 -10.51 -13.56 8.40
C GLU A 424 -10.07 -14.93 8.97
N PRO A 425 -9.05 -15.58 8.38
CA PRO A 425 -8.57 -16.86 8.87
C PRO A 425 -7.92 -16.71 10.24
N ALA A 426 -8.05 -17.72 11.08
CA ALA A 426 -7.30 -17.77 12.33
C ALA A 426 -5.79 -17.76 12.03
N VAL A 427 -5.02 -16.99 12.83
CA VAL A 427 -3.56 -16.96 12.75
C VAL A 427 -3.01 -18.38 12.95
N ARG A 428 -2.20 -18.85 11.98
CA ARG A 428 -1.55 -20.18 12.04
C ARG A 428 -0.40 -20.18 13.04
N GLU A 429 0.23 -21.34 13.21
CA GLU A 429 1.37 -21.53 14.11
C GLU A 429 2.42 -20.45 13.90
N ALA A 430 2.76 -19.75 15.00
CA ALA A 430 3.78 -18.72 15.00
C ALA A 430 5.16 -19.32 15.28
N VAL A 431 6.18 -18.81 14.61
CA VAL A 431 7.57 -19.11 14.93
C VAL A 431 7.97 -18.38 16.19
N GLU A 432 8.57 -19.09 17.13
CA GLU A 432 9.08 -18.49 18.36
C GLU A 432 10.32 -17.65 18.07
N VAL A 433 10.38 -16.45 18.65
CA VAL A 433 11.50 -15.52 18.53
C VAL A 433 12.27 -15.52 19.84
N VAL A 434 13.61 -15.70 19.76
CA VAL A 434 14.49 -15.63 20.91
C VAL A 434 15.15 -14.26 21.00
N GLU A 435 14.95 -13.56 22.12
CA GLU A 435 15.49 -12.21 22.32
C GLU A 435 17.00 -12.19 22.59
N GLN A 436 17.51 -13.21 23.27
CA GLN A 436 18.92 -13.34 23.66
C GLN A 436 19.51 -14.64 23.09
N PRO A 437 19.73 -14.69 21.74
CA PRO A 437 20.35 -15.84 21.11
C PRO A 437 21.81 -15.95 21.51
N ASP A 438 22.31 -17.16 21.71
CA ASP A 438 23.70 -17.41 22.04
C ASP A 438 24.22 -18.65 21.29
N GLY A 439 25.40 -18.56 20.69
CA GLY A 439 26.08 -19.65 20.00
C GLY A 439 25.76 -19.71 18.50
N ASP A 440 25.70 -20.94 17.97
CA ASP A 440 25.61 -21.19 16.53
C ASP A 440 24.23 -20.89 15.96
N GLY A 441 24.22 -20.18 14.85
CA GLY A 441 23.02 -19.88 14.07
C GLY A 441 23.23 -20.04 12.56
N VAL A 442 22.11 -20.00 11.84
CA VAL A 442 22.09 -20.00 10.37
C VAL A 442 21.36 -18.77 9.88
N ILE A 443 21.92 -18.06 8.92
CA ILE A 443 21.29 -16.88 8.32
C ILE A 443 20.07 -17.32 7.49
N GLU A 444 18.87 -16.89 7.89
CA GLU A 444 17.63 -17.07 7.14
C GLU A 444 17.43 -15.95 6.13
N SER A 445 17.70 -14.70 6.55
CA SER A 445 17.61 -13.51 5.72
C SER A 445 18.39 -12.35 6.29
N TYR A 446 18.51 -11.26 5.53
CA TYR A 446 19.21 -10.05 5.96
C TYR A 446 18.78 -8.82 5.16
N THR A 447 19.24 -7.65 5.59
CA THR A 447 19.33 -6.43 4.77
C THR A 447 20.67 -5.76 4.98
N PHE A 448 21.20 -5.17 3.91
CA PHE A 448 22.42 -4.37 3.95
C PHE A 448 22.13 -2.95 3.45
N LYS A 449 22.72 -1.97 4.14
CA LYS A 449 22.65 -0.55 3.74
C LYS A 449 23.99 0.12 3.90
N ALA A 450 24.28 1.05 2.98
CA ALA A 450 25.40 1.97 3.10
C ALA A 450 24.91 3.40 2.85
N LYS A 451 25.16 4.31 3.80
CA LYS A 451 24.81 5.73 3.69
C LYS A 451 25.82 6.60 4.41
N GLY A 452 26.36 7.62 3.72
CA GLY A 452 27.27 8.59 4.32
C GLY A 452 28.54 7.97 4.91
N GLY A 453 29.10 6.94 4.26
CA GLY A 453 30.30 6.24 4.72
C GLY A 453 30.05 5.23 5.86
N LYS A 454 28.81 5.09 6.33
CA LYS A 454 28.44 4.10 7.35
C LYS A 454 27.68 2.96 6.69
N ALA A 455 28.15 1.73 6.90
CA ALA A 455 27.49 0.51 6.47
C ALA A 455 26.87 -0.21 7.69
N ARG A 456 25.77 -0.93 7.45
CA ARG A 456 25.17 -1.81 8.44
C ARG A 456 24.47 -2.99 7.76
N ALA A 457 24.46 -4.14 8.41
CA ALA A 457 23.62 -5.26 8.07
C ALA A 457 22.75 -5.62 9.28
N ILE A 458 21.47 -5.89 9.03
CA ILE A 458 20.54 -6.48 10.00
C ILE A 458 20.24 -7.88 9.50
N VAL A 459 20.37 -8.85 10.37
CA VAL A 459 20.35 -10.26 10.04
C VAL A 459 19.22 -10.93 10.81
N VAL A 460 18.42 -11.73 10.12
CA VAL A 460 17.47 -12.65 10.72
C VAL A 460 17.99 -14.05 10.51
N GLY A 461 17.99 -14.86 11.54
CA GLY A 461 18.45 -16.24 11.43
C GLY A 461 17.71 -17.19 12.34
N ARG A 462 18.10 -18.47 12.23
CA ARG A 462 17.61 -19.56 13.05
C ARG A 462 18.71 -20.07 13.96
N GLN A 463 18.38 -20.31 15.21
CA GLN A 463 19.28 -20.94 16.15
C GLN A 463 19.48 -22.41 15.76
N ALA A 464 20.73 -22.88 15.73
CA ALA A 464 21.01 -24.23 15.24
C ALA A 464 20.44 -25.33 16.14
N SER A 465 20.28 -25.05 17.45
CA SER A 465 19.82 -26.01 18.44
C SER A 465 18.31 -26.32 18.39
N ASP A 466 17.45 -25.31 18.17
CA ASP A 466 16.00 -25.42 18.33
C ASP A 466 15.18 -24.71 17.26
N GLN A 467 15.83 -24.16 16.24
CA GLN A 467 15.21 -23.48 15.11
C GLN A 467 14.38 -22.23 15.45
N ARG A 468 14.45 -21.70 16.66
CA ARG A 468 13.86 -20.43 17.01
C ARG A 468 14.51 -19.30 16.24
N ARG A 469 13.74 -18.30 15.88
CA ARG A 469 14.21 -17.17 15.07
C ARG A 469 14.84 -16.10 15.97
N TRP A 470 15.86 -15.42 15.48
CA TRP A 470 16.53 -14.30 16.13
C TRP A 470 16.80 -13.16 15.16
N VAL A 471 17.04 -11.97 15.71
CA VAL A 471 17.54 -10.79 15.01
C VAL A 471 18.88 -10.39 15.61
N ALA A 472 19.82 -10.01 14.76
CA ALA A 472 21.12 -9.47 15.16
C ALA A 472 21.59 -8.41 14.16
N VAL A 473 22.62 -7.65 14.51
CA VAL A 473 23.34 -6.76 13.60
C VAL A 473 24.75 -7.29 13.36
N ALA A 474 25.27 -7.09 12.15
CA ALA A 474 26.70 -7.30 11.91
C ALA A 474 27.50 -6.34 12.77
N ASP A 475 28.65 -6.79 13.30
CA ASP A 475 29.55 -5.93 14.05
C ASP A 475 29.95 -4.73 13.17
N PRO A 476 29.62 -3.49 13.54
CA PRO A 476 29.87 -2.32 12.69
C PRO A 476 31.38 -2.01 12.51
N GLU A 477 32.26 -2.58 13.36
CA GLU A 477 33.68 -2.42 13.26
C GLU A 477 34.35 -3.51 12.41
N ASP A 478 33.64 -4.58 12.07
CA ASP A 478 34.10 -5.67 11.21
C ASP A 478 33.81 -5.34 9.73
N SER A 479 34.78 -4.66 9.08
CA SER A 479 34.66 -4.27 7.67
C SER A 479 34.55 -5.47 6.72
N ASP A 480 35.20 -6.60 7.05
CA ASP A 480 35.20 -7.81 6.21
C ASP A 480 33.84 -8.53 6.30
N LEU A 481 33.23 -8.53 7.48
CA LEU A 481 31.88 -9.01 7.68
C LEU A 481 30.85 -8.16 6.89
N LEU A 482 30.96 -6.82 6.99
CA LEU A 482 30.10 -5.91 6.25
C LEU A 482 30.28 -6.04 4.73
N ALA A 483 31.53 -6.23 4.24
CA ALA A 483 31.80 -6.52 2.83
C ALA A 483 31.16 -7.84 2.39
N TRP A 484 31.19 -8.86 3.23
CA TRP A 484 30.54 -10.14 2.97
C TRP A 484 29.01 -10.00 2.74
N PHE A 485 28.32 -9.20 3.57
CA PHE A 485 26.89 -8.93 3.34
C PHE A 485 26.63 -8.11 2.07
N ARG A 486 27.54 -7.23 1.67
CA ARG A 486 27.41 -6.42 0.47
C ARG A 486 27.69 -7.19 -0.82
N ASP A 487 28.83 -7.89 -0.86
CA ASP A 487 29.43 -8.38 -2.10
C ASP A 487 29.17 -9.87 -2.35
N ASP A 488 29.03 -10.65 -1.27
CA ASP A 488 28.79 -12.10 -1.33
C ASP A 488 27.32 -12.47 -1.04
N ASP A 489 27.05 -13.76 -0.91
CA ASP A 489 25.73 -14.30 -0.57
C ASP A 489 25.76 -15.08 0.76
N PRO A 490 25.46 -14.41 1.89
CA PRO A 490 25.50 -15.05 3.19
C PRO A 490 24.29 -15.89 3.55
N LEU A 491 23.27 -16.03 2.68
CA LEU A 491 22.07 -16.83 2.97
C LEU A 491 22.44 -18.30 3.20
N GLY A 492 21.86 -18.87 4.27
CA GLY A 492 22.16 -20.25 4.67
C GLY A 492 23.53 -20.46 5.34
N ALA A 493 24.35 -19.43 5.44
CA ALA A 493 25.66 -19.54 6.07
C ALA A 493 25.54 -19.69 7.60
N ARG A 494 26.47 -20.45 8.18
CA ARG A 494 26.63 -20.55 9.64
C ARG A 494 27.29 -19.30 10.18
N VAL A 495 26.83 -18.84 11.34
CA VAL A 495 27.33 -17.68 12.06
C VAL A 495 27.32 -17.95 13.55
N GLU A 496 28.14 -17.21 14.29
CA GLU A 496 28.08 -17.14 15.75
C GLU A 496 27.30 -15.89 16.15
N VAL A 497 26.31 -16.05 17.05
CA VAL A 497 25.50 -14.94 17.56
C VAL A 497 25.79 -14.76 19.05
N THR A 498 26.02 -13.52 19.43
CA THR A 498 26.28 -13.14 20.84
C THR A 498 25.15 -12.20 21.29
N PRO A 499 24.52 -12.49 22.46
CA PRO A 499 23.48 -11.65 23.00
C PRO A 499 24.04 -10.30 23.50
N GLY A 500 23.20 -9.25 23.50
CA GLY A 500 23.55 -7.94 23.99
C GLY A 500 22.37 -6.97 23.97
N GLU A 501 22.62 -5.67 24.18
CA GLU A 501 21.62 -4.62 23.96
C GLU A 501 21.07 -4.70 22.51
N ARG A 502 21.98 -4.90 21.55
CA ARG A 502 21.71 -5.49 20.24
C ARG A 502 22.50 -6.78 20.12
N ASN A 503 21.90 -7.81 19.64
CA ASN A 503 22.61 -9.05 19.35
C ASN A 503 23.58 -8.81 18.21
N ILE A 504 24.75 -9.41 18.28
CA ILE A 504 25.84 -9.25 17.30
C ILE A 504 26.08 -10.58 16.59
N VAL A 505 26.13 -10.55 15.26
CA VAL A 505 26.52 -11.69 14.45
C VAL A 505 27.98 -11.56 14.01
N ARG A 506 28.70 -12.70 14.01
CA ARG A 506 30.08 -12.83 13.55
C ARG A 506 30.25 -14.06 12.67
N ARG A 507 31.29 -14.08 11.85
CA ARG A 507 31.70 -15.31 11.17
C ARG A 507 32.23 -16.31 12.20
N PRO A 508 31.96 -17.62 12.04
CA PRO A 508 32.60 -18.64 12.87
C PRO A 508 34.13 -18.55 12.75
N ARG A 509 34.82 -18.75 13.84
CA ARG A 509 36.29 -18.78 13.87
C ARG A 509 36.86 -20.00 13.17
#